data_980093cc008817e536fdd1f78a9b8345
#
_entry.id   980093cc008817e536fdd1f78a9b8345
#
_cell.length_a   1.000
_cell.length_b   1.000
_cell.length_c   1.000
_cell.angle_alpha   90.00
_cell.angle_beta   90.00
_cell.angle_gamma   90.00
#
_symmetry.space_group_name_H-M   'P 1'
#
loop_
_entity.id
_entity.type
_entity.pdbx_description
1 polymer ?
#
loop_
_entity_poly.entity_id
_entity_poly.type
_entity_poly.pdbx_seq_one_letter_code
_entity_poly.pdbx_strand_id
1 'polypeptide(L)'
;MFKRSYRKNIGLMAGVEFLAFLGITSFWILFLSQNGMSLWQIGLLESIFHATSVICEIPSGMLADRFSYKTNLYLSRIAGIVSSVLMLAGQGNFWVYALAMVISAWSYNFDSGTSAAMVYDSSVEAGLKERYLSISSFMSGVAEATRSLGTVWAGFFVHGQLHLTYYIMIGTSIVVLFLTWMLKEPSVKAEKAERLTMKKIIWAVKEELQRNPSLFIWMILSQIIGTLMCMFYFYYQNQLPDLKDWQISVVMLIGSALNILAVYLASMIGKKYSALKLFPSVVLLTGASYLLSYFGTPIIYILIYLISNALYALFQPIFDNDLQKQLPSEVRATMLSVYSMMFSLSMIVIFPVTGWLIDYFGFDWTFIALGIFLLVVTPFLYMGLKKISQSLQEV
;
A
#
# COMPACT_ATOMS: atom_id res chain seq x y z
N MET A 1 -21.74 31.67 -10.74
CA MET A 1 -21.14 30.58 -11.58
C MET A 1 -19.69 30.34 -11.11
N PHE A 2 -19.30 29.11 -10.74
CA PHE A 2 -17.95 28.82 -10.25
C PHE A 2 -16.93 28.99 -11.37
N LYS A 3 -15.99 29.93 -11.24
CA LYS A 3 -14.94 30.13 -12.27
C LYS A 3 -13.81 29.13 -12.05
N ARG A 4 -13.68 28.16 -12.96
CA ARG A 4 -12.61 27.16 -12.96
C ARG A 4 -11.26 27.82 -13.24
N SER A 5 -10.21 27.43 -12.49
CA SER A 5 -8.84 27.89 -12.74
C SER A 5 -7.84 26.82 -12.29
N TYR A 6 -6.67 26.76 -12.89
CA TYR A 6 -5.62 25.80 -12.56
C TYR A 6 -5.10 25.97 -11.12
N ARG A 7 -5.03 27.18 -10.62
CA ARG A 7 -4.65 27.45 -9.21
C ARG A 7 -5.66 26.88 -8.21
N LYS A 8 -6.96 26.89 -8.56
CA LYS A 8 -8.01 26.26 -7.74
C LYS A 8 -7.96 24.74 -7.79
N ASN A 9 -7.42 24.17 -8.87
CA ASN A 9 -7.25 22.71 -8.97
C ASN A 9 -6.40 22.16 -7.81
N ILE A 10 -5.38 22.90 -7.36
CA ILE A 10 -4.51 22.44 -6.27
C ILE A 10 -5.34 22.22 -4.98
N GLY A 11 -6.17 23.19 -4.59
CA GLY A 11 -7.05 23.06 -3.43
C GLY A 11 -8.15 22.02 -3.62
N LEU A 12 -8.73 21.92 -4.83
CA LEU A 12 -9.73 20.89 -5.14
C LEU A 12 -9.12 19.48 -5.11
N MET A 13 -7.91 19.31 -5.65
CA MET A 13 -7.20 18.03 -5.59
C MET A 13 -6.81 17.66 -4.16
N ALA A 14 -6.46 18.63 -3.29
CA ALA A 14 -6.28 18.35 -1.87
C ALA A 14 -7.58 17.83 -1.21
N GLY A 15 -8.73 18.36 -1.58
CA GLY A 15 -10.04 17.84 -1.15
C GLY A 15 -10.34 16.46 -1.73
N VAL A 16 -9.97 16.20 -2.99
CA VAL A 16 -10.07 14.89 -3.63
C VAL A 16 -9.19 13.87 -2.89
N GLU A 17 -7.91 14.18 -2.64
CA GLU A 17 -6.98 13.32 -1.89
C GLU A 17 -7.49 13.06 -0.47
N PHE A 18 -7.98 14.09 0.21
CA PHE A 18 -8.54 13.96 1.56
C PHE A 18 -9.69 12.94 1.61
N LEU A 19 -10.63 12.99 0.68
CA LEU A 19 -11.79 12.09 0.67
C LEU A 19 -11.48 10.73 0.02
N ALA A 20 -10.60 10.70 -0.97
CA ALA A 20 -10.23 9.49 -1.69
C ALA A 20 -9.39 8.53 -0.85
N PHE A 21 -8.47 9.07 -0.04
CA PHE A 21 -7.60 8.30 0.84
C PHE A 21 -8.14 8.12 2.26
N LEU A 22 -9.43 8.43 2.49
CA LEU A 22 -10.08 8.17 3.77
C LEU A 22 -10.02 6.66 4.08
N GLY A 23 -9.21 6.26 5.07
CA GLY A 23 -8.98 4.86 5.46
C GLY A 23 -10.17 4.21 6.19
N ILE A 24 -11.40 4.63 5.89
CA ILE A 24 -12.60 4.19 6.59
C ILE A 24 -12.90 2.70 6.39
N THR A 25 -12.43 2.09 5.33
CA THR A 25 -12.60 0.66 5.04
C THR A 25 -11.38 -0.20 5.46
N SER A 26 -10.53 0.31 6.36
CA SER A 26 -9.30 -0.38 6.81
C SER A 26 -9.55 -1.76 7.44
N PHE A 27 -10.74 -2.00 8.00
CA PHE A 27 -11.15 -3.27 8.59
C PHE A 27 -11.86 -4.20 7.59
N TRP A 28 -11.50 -4.13 6.30
CA TRP A 28 -12.14 -4.93 5.25
C TRP A 28 -11.96 -6.45 5.46
N ILE A 29 -10.84 -6.90 6.03
CA ILE A 29 -10.62 -8.32 6.37
C ILE A 29 -11.62 -8.75 7.42
N LEU A 30 -11.77 -7.97 8.49
CA LEU A 30 -12.73 -8.24 9.54
C LEU A 30 -14.18 -8.19 9.02
N PHE A 31 -14.47 -7.23 8.12
CA PHE A 31 -15.79 -7.17 7.45
C PHE A 31 -16.08 -8.46 6.68
N LEU A 32 -15.15 -8.97 5.88
CA LEU A 32 -15.33 -10.21 5.13
C LEU A 32 -15.44 -11.43 6.06
N SER A 33 -14.64 -11.46 7.13
CA SER A 33 -14.69 -12.52 8.15
C SER A 33 -16.06 -12.52 8.87
N GLN A 34 -16.59 -11.35 9.25
CA GLN A 34 -17.92 -11.22 9.85
C GLN A 34 -19.06 -11.63 8.86
N ASN A 35 -18.80 -11.56 7.55
CA ASN A 35 -19.72 -12.05 6.52
C ASN A 35 -19.45 -13.51 6.11
N GLY A 36 -18.75 -14.28 6.94
CA GLY A 36 -18.61 -15.73 6.79
C GLY A 36 -17.48 -16.20 5.86
N MET A 37 -16.57 -15.31 5.41
CA MET A 37 -15.41 -15.72 4.66
C MET A 37 -14.33 -16.26 5.59
N SER A 38 -13.72 -17.40 5.23
CA SER A 38 -12.51 -17.89 5.89
C SER A 38 -11.30 -17.00 5.55
N LEU A 39 -10.28 -17.02 6.37
CA LEU A 39 -9.07 -16.21 6.12
C LEU A 39 -8.33 -16.65 4.86
N TRP A 40 -8.40 -17.93 4.50
CA TRP A 40 -7.98 -18.44 3.20
C TRP A 40 -8.72 -17.78 2.03
N GLN A 41 -10.06 -17.72 2.10
CA GLN A 41 -10.88 -17.07 1.07
C GLN A 41 -10.57 -15.58 0.97
N ILE A 42 -10.40 -14.89 2.10
CA ILE A 42 -10.00 -13.48 2.15
C ILE A 42 -8.63 -13.30 1.49
N GLY A 43 -7.69 -14.20 1.77
CA GLY A 43 -6.38 -14.21 1.12
C GLY A 43 -6.47 -14.37 -0.40
N LEU A 44 -7.34 -15.24 -0.90
CA LEU A 44 -7.59 -15.39 -2.34
C LEU A 44 -8.21 -14.13 -2.95
N LEU A 45 -9.11 -13.45 -2.24
CA LEU A 45 -9.68 -12.18 -2.70
C LEU A 45 -8.61 -11.09 -2.86
N GLU A 46 -7.67 -11.00 -1.91
CA GLU A 46 -6.52 -10.09 -2.02
C GLU A 46 -5.60 -10.48 -3.18
N SER A 47 -5.39 -11.79 -3.40
CA SER A 47 -4.65 -12.27 -4.57
C SER A 47 -5.32 -11.85 -5.88
N ILE A 48 -6.64 -11.92 -5.97
CA ILE A 48 -7.41 -11.48 -7.14
C ILE A 48 -7.23 -9.97 -7.36
N PHE A 49 -7.26 -9.15 -6.30
CA PHE A 49 -7.00 -7.72 -6.39
C PHE A 49 -5.61 -7.44 -6.97
N HIS A 50 -4.56 -8.02 -6.37
CA HIS A 50 -3.18 -7.80 -6.81
C HIS A 50 -2.90 -8.37 -8.20
N ALA A 51 -3.42 -9.56 -8.53
CA ALA A 51 -3.29 -10.14 -9.87
C ALA A 51 -3.97 -9.26 -10.93
N THR A 52 -5.19 -8.78 -10.64
CA THR A 52 -5.90 -7.86 -11.53
C THR A 52 -5.14 -6.55 -11.69
N SER A 53 -4.62 -5.98 -10.59
CA SER A 53 -3.85 -4.73 -10.64
C SER A 53 -2.61 -4.89 -11.53
N VAL A 54 -1.82 -5.95 -11.35
CA VAL A 54 -0.62 -6.21 -12.17
C VAL A 54 -0.96 -6.43 -13.65
N ILE A 55 -1.98 -7.25 -13.94
CA ILE A 55 -2.39 -7.55 -15.33
C ILE A 55 -2.95 -6.30 -16.02
N CYS A 56 -3.71 -5.49 -15.27
CA CYS A 56 -4.40 -4.33 -15.83
C CYS A 56 -3.59 -3.03 -15.75
N GLU A 57 -2.41 -3.01 -15.14
CA GLU A 57 -1.58 -1.81 -15.03
C GLU A 57 -1.25 -1.19 -16.40
N ILE A 58 -0.86 -2.01 -17.37
CA ILE A 58 -0.58 -1.54 -18.75
C ILE A 58 -1.85 -1.19 -19.50
N PRO A 59 -2.89 -2.05 -19.58
CA PRO A 59 -4.15 -1.68 -20.23
C PRO A 59 -4.79 -0.43 -19.66
N SER A 60 -4.83 -0.26 -18.33
CA SER A 60 -5.38 0.93 -17.68
C SER A 60 -4.58 2.18 -18.00
N GLY A 61 -3.24 2.08 -18.00
CA GLY A 61 -2.36 3.16 -18.42
C GLY A 61 -2.59 3.59 -19.87
N MET A 62 -2.78 2.65 -20.80
CA MET A 62 -3.11 2.93 -22.20
C MET A 62 -4.49 3.61 -22.35
N LEU A 63 -5.47 3.18 -21.55
CA LEU A 63 -6.79 3.81 -21.52
C LEU A 63 -6.70 5.21 -20.90
N ALA A 64 -5.98 5.36 -19.80
CA ALA A 64 -5.75 6.63 -19.14
C ALA A 64 -5.15 7.68 -20.05
N ASP A 65 -4.37 7.26 -21.07
CA ASP A 65 -3.78 8.16 -22.06
C ASP A 65 -4.74 8.69 -23.10
N ARG A 66 -5.71 7.88 -23.42
CA ARG A 66 -6.73 8.26 -24.40
C ARG A 66 -7.73 9.24 -23.84
N PHE A 67 -7.93 9.18 -22.51
CA PHE A 67 -8.90 10.00 -21.81
C PHE A 67 -8.24 11.23 -21.16
N SER A 68 -9.08 12.17 -20.74
CA SER A 68 -8.65 13.30 -19.92
C SER A 68 -8.38 12.84 -18.48
N TYR A 69 -7.58 13.60 -17.72
CA TYR A 69 -7.36 13.32 -16.30
C TYR A 69 -8.68 13.24 -15.53
N LYS A 70 -9.62 14.15 -15.82
CA LYS A 70 -10.95 14.14 -15.20
C LYS A 70 -11.71 12.85 -15.50
N THR A 71 -11.66 12.37 -16.74
CA THR A 71 -12.33 11.11 -17.12
C THR A 71 -11.76 9.94 -16.33
N ASN A 72 -10.45 9.86 -16.17
CA ASN A 72 -9.81 8.79 -15.39
C ASN A 72 -10.18 8.87 -13.91
N LEU A 73 -10.21 10.07 -13.32
CA LEU A 73 -10.68 10.28 -11.94
C LEU A 73 -12.16 9.88 -11.78
N TYR A 74 -13.01 10.16 -12.77
CA TYR A 74 -14.39 9.69 -12.76
C TYR A 74 -14.48 8.16 -12.82
N LEU A 75 -13.75 7.53 -13.74
CA LEU A 75 -13.73 6.07 -13.87
C LEU A 75 -13.25 5.40 -12.59
N SER A 76 -12.18 5.93 -11.98
CA SER A 76 -11.69 5.46 -10.68
C SER A 76 -12.80 5.53 -9.62
N ARG A 77 -13.45 6.68 -9.45
CA ARG A 77 -14.46 6.84 -8.38
C ARG A 77 -15.73 6.03 -8.65
N ILE A 78 -16.19 5.94 -9.89
CA ILE A 78 -17.34 5.09 -10.26
C ILE A 78 -17.02 3.62 -9.99
N ALA A 79 -15.83 3.14 -10.38
CA ALA A 79 -15.39 1.79 -10.08
C ALA A 79 -15.33 1.54 -8.55
N GLY A 80 -14.81 2.50 -7.77
CA GLY A 80 -14.79 2.43 -6.30
C GLY A 80 -16.19 2.35 -5.68
N ILE A 81 -17.16 3.12 -6.19
CA ILE A 81 -18.56 3.04 -5.77
C ILE A 81 -19.15 1.65 -6.10
N VAL A 82 -18.95 1.16 -7.34
CA VAL A 82 -19.46 -0.15 -7.75
C VAL A 82 -18.84 -1.26 -6.90
N SER A 83 -17.54 -1.22 -6.65
CA SER A 83 -16.86 -2.17 -5.75
C SER A 83 -17.49 -2.13 -4.34
N SER A 84 -17.68 -0.93 -3.77
CA SER A 84 -18.30 -0.77 -2.43
C SER A 84 -19.74 -1.32 -2.37
N VAL A 85 -20.53 -1.10 -3.44
CA VAL A 85 -21.89 -1.67 -3.55
C VAL A 85 -21.83 -3.20 -3.60
N LEU A 86 -20.89 -3.78 -4.35
CA LEU A 86 -20.72 -5.23 -4.43
C LEU A 86 -20.24 -5.80 -3.08
N MET A 87 -19.37 -5.10 -2.34
CA MET A 87 -18.99 -5.51 -0.99
C MET A 87 -20.20 -5.57 -0.05
N LEU A 88 -21.11 -4.60 -0.11
CA LEU A 88 -22.36 -4.62 0.66
C LEU A 88 -23.34 -5.71 0.19
N ALA A 89 -23.41 -5.97 -1.11
CA ALA A 89 -24.32 -6.96 -1.70
C ALA A 89 -23.82 -8.41 -1.57
N GLY A 90 -22.55 -8.61 -1.21
CA GLY A 90 -21.91 -9.91 -1.24
C GLY A 90 -22.52 -10.95 -0.31
N GLN A 91 -22.98 -10.57 0.90
CA GLN A 91 -23.68 -11.41 1.88
C GLN A 91 -23.08 -12.83 2.02
N GLY A 92 -21.76 -12.93 2.09
CA GLY A 92 -21.06 -14.21 2.19
C GLY A 92 -20.79 -14.92 0.86
N ASN A 93 -21.12 -14.33 -0.28
CA ASN A 93 -20.83 -14.93 -1.58
C ASN A 93 -19.41 -14.55 -2.07
N PHE A 94 -18.53 -15.53 -2.09
CA PHE A 94 -17.12 -15.36 -2.53
C PHE A 94 -17.01 -14.71 -3.92
N TRP A 95 -17.84 -15.13 -4.89
CA TRP A 95 -17.72 -14.65 -6.28
C TRP A 95 -18.14 -13.18 -6.44
N VAL A 96 -19.10 -12.72 -5.62
CA VAL A 96 -19.48 -11.30 -5.60
C VAL A 96 -18.34 -10.47 -5.01
N TYR A 97 -17.70 -10.94 -3.95
CA TYR A 97 -16.51 -10.30 -3.38
C TYR A 97 -15.32 -10.32 -4.35
N ALA A 98 -15.13 -11.44 -5.07
CA ALA A 98 -14.09 -11.53 -6.10
C ALA A 98 -14.30 -10.48 -7.21
N LEU A 99 -15.53 -10.30 -7.68
CA LEU A 99 -15.87 -9.26 -8.65
C LEU A 99 -15.63 -7.86 -8.06
N ALA A 100 -15.97 -7.64 -6.79
CA ALA A 100 -15.69 -6.39 -6.10
C ALA A 100 -14.19 -6.08 -6.07
N MET A 101 -13.34 -7.09 -5.82
CA MET A 101 -11.87 -6.94 -5.81
C MET A 101 -11.30 -6.64 -7.21
N VAL A 102 -11.81 -7.28 -8.26
CA VAL A 102 -11.45 -6.96 -9.65
C VAL A 102 -11.77 -5.49 -9.96
N ILE A 103 -12.97 -5.02 -9.62
CA ILE A 103 -13.39 -3.64 -9.89
C ILE A 103 -12.62 -2.66 -9.00
N SER A 104 -12.28 -3.03 -7.76
CA SER A 104 -11.44 -2.23 -6.88
C SER A 104 -10.03 -2.03 -7.45
N ALA A 105 -9.44 -3.08 -8.03
CA ALA A 105 -8.14 -2.99 -8.70
C ALA A 105 -8.19 -2.03 -9.92
N TRP A 106 -9.27 -2.04 -10.69
CA TRP A 106 -9.48 -1.05 -11.76
C TRP A 106 -9.59 0.38 -11.20
N SER A 107 -10.33 0.57 -10.10
CA SER A 107 -10.42 1.87 -9.42
C SER A 107 -9.03 2.39 -9.04
N TYR A 108 -8.21 1.54 -8.42
CA TYR A 108 -6.83 1.85 -8.04
C TYR A 108 -5.97 2.22 -9.25
N ASN A 109 -6.00 1.41 -10.30
CA ASN A 109 -5.16 1.60 -11.49
C ASN A 109 -5.53 2.87 -12.27
N PHE A 110 -6.81 3.27 -12.35
CA PHE A 110 -7.21 4.54 -12.97
C PHE A 110 -6.78 5.77 -12.18
N ASP A 111 -6.69 5.67 -10.85
CA ASP A 111 -6.21 6.77 -10.00
C ASP A 111 -4.68 6.87 -10.02
N SER A 112 -4.01 5.71 -10.08
CA SER A 112 -2.55 5.61 -10.04
C SER A 112 -1.90 6.44 -11.16
N GLY A 113 -1.09 7.42 -10.76
CA GLY A 113 -0.44 8.36 -11.66
C GLY A 113 -1.34 9.50 -12.17
N THR A 114 -2.66 9.32 -12.28
CA THR A 114 -3.57 10.36 -12.79
C THR A 114 -3.67 11.55 -11.84
N SER A 115 -3.85 11.31 -10.55
CA SER A 115 -3.92 12.37 -9.53
C SER A 115 -2.63 13.18 -9.46
N ALA A 116 -1.47 12.51 -9.45
CA ALA A 116 -0.17 13.17 -9.43
C ALA A 116 0.08 14.01 -10.70
N ALA A 117 -0.25 13.47 -11.88
CA ALA A 117 -0.12 14.17 -13.16
C ALA A 117 -1.06 15.38 -13.22
N MET A 118 -2.32 15.25 -12.76
CA MET A 118 -3.27 16.36 -12.68
C MET A 118 -2.75 17.51 -11.81
N VAL A 119 -2.15 17.20 -10.66
CA VAL A 119 -1.55 18.19 -9.75
C VAL A 119 -0.33 18.84 -10.39
N TYR A 120 0.55 18.05 -11.04
CA TYR A 120 1.75 18.57 -11.69
C TYR A 120 1.39 19.54 -12.81
N ASP A 121 0.58 19.11 -13.79
CA ASP A 121 0.22 19.93 -14.94
C ASP A 121 -0.59 21.18 -14.53
N SER A 122 -1.48 21.06 -13.53
CA SER A 122 -2.17 22.21 -12.96
C SER A 122 -1.20 23.19 -12.31
N SER A 123 -0.13 22.72 -11.68
CA SER A 123 0.91 23.55 -11.07
C SER A 123 1.71 24.30 -12.13
N VAL A 124 2.04 23.63 -13.25
CA VAL A 124 2.72 24.25 -14.40
C VAL A 124 1.87 25.35 -15.01
N GLU A 125 0.60 25.06 -15.31
CA GLU A 125 -0.36 26.01 -15.90
C GLU A 125 -0.72 27.18 -14.95
N ALA A 126 -0.60 26.96 -13.65
CA ALA A 126 -0.79 28.02 -12.64
C ALA A 126 0.47 28.87 -12.41
N GLY A 127 1.60 28.61 -13.09
CA GLY A 127 2.88 29.27 -12.86
C GLY A 127 3.54 28.93 -11.53
N LEU A 128 3.23 27.74 -10.96
CA LEU A 128 3.73 27.27 -9.66
C LEU A 128 4.69 26.08 -9.77
N LYS A 129 5.31 25.85 -10.95
CA LYS A 129 6.21 24.72 -11.22
C LYS A 129 7.32 24.63 -10.17
N GLU A 130 7.94 25.75 -9.79
CA GLU A 130 9.02 25.81 -8.79
C GLU A 130 8.56 25.35 -7.39
N ARG A 131 7.27 25.43 -7.10
CA ARG A 131 6.66 24.99 -5.83
C ARG A 131 6.10 23.59 -5.87
N TYR A 132 6.23 22.87 -6.98
CA TYR A 132 5.61 21.56 -7.15
C TYR A 132 6.01 20.57 -6.05
N LEU A 133 7.29 20.53 -5.67
CA LEU A 133 7.77 19.63 -4.60
C LEU A 133 7.01 19.89 -3.28
N SER A 134 6.82 21.16 -2.91
CA SER A 134 6.07 21.53 -1.70
C SER A 134 4.58 21.14 -1.81
N ILE A 135 3.98 21.36 -3.00
CA ILE A 135 2.58 20.97 -3.27
C ILE A 135 2.42 19.45 -3.20
N SER A 136 3.30 18.69 -3.84
CA SER A 136 3.27 17.23 -3.83
C SER A 136 3.46 16.66 -2.41
N SER A 137 4.42 17.21 -1.64
CA SER A 137 4.62 16.83 -0.24
C SER A 137 3.38 17.13 0.63
N PHE A 138 2.72 18.25 0.40
CA PHE A 138 1.47 18.58 1.08
C PHE A 138 0.36 17.59 0.73
N MET A 139 0.20 17.20 -0.57
CA MET A 139 -0.79 16.21 -1.00
C MET A 139 -0.54 14.84 -0.33
N SER A 140 0.72 14.38 -0.32
CA SER A 140 1.09 13.13 0.36
C SER A 140 0.80 13.19 1.86
N GLY A 141 1.07 14.33 2.49
CA GLY A 141 0.74 14.57 3.91
C GLY A 141 -0.75 14.52 4.18
N VAL A 142 -1.57 15.12 3.31
CA VAL A 142 -3.05 15.07 3.39
C VAL A 142 -3.53 13.62 3.26
N ALA A 143 -3.06 12.88 2.26
CA ALA A 143 -3.45 11.49 2.03
C ALA A 143 -3.14 10.61 3.25
N GLU A 144 -1.93 10.73 3.83
CA GLU A 144 -1.52 9.94 4.98
C GLU A 144 -2.28 10.30 6.27
N ALA A 145 -2.45 11.60 6.53
CA ALA A 145 -3.23 12.06 7.68
C ALA A 145 -4.68 11.57 7.60
N THR A 146 -5.28 11.63 6.41
CA THR A 146 -6.66 11.19 6.21
C THR A 146 -6.82 9.68 6.31
N ARG A 147 -5.85 8.92 5.79
CA ARG A 147 -5.81 7.45 5.95
C ARG A 147 -5.80 7.08 7.42
N SER A 148 -4.94 7.70 8.22
CA SER A 148 -4.85 7.49 9.67
C SER A 148 -6.14 7.86 10.38
N LEU A 149 -6.72 9.02 10.09
CA LEU A 149 -7.99 9.46 10.67
C LEU A 149 -9.14 8.50 10.32
N GLY A 150 -9.23 8.08 9.06
CA GLY A 150 -10.26 7.14 8.62
C GLY A 150 -10.14 5.79 9.30
N THR A 151 -8.92 5.28 9.50
CA THR A 151 -8.69 4.02 10.23
C THR A 151 -9.12 4.14 11.70
N VAL A 152 -8.83 5.27 12.35
CA VAL A 152 -9.32 5.54 13.73
C VAL A 152 -10.85 5.57 13.78
N TRP A 153 -11.50 6.22 12.81
CA TRP A 153 -12.96 6.23 12.72
C TRP A 153 -13.55 4.86 12.43
N ALA A 154 -12.90 4.07 11.58
CA ALA A 154 -13.34 2.72 11.26
C ALA A 154 -13.40 1.82 12.51
N GLY A 155 -12.52 2.06 13.49
CA GLY A 155 -12.52 1.34 14.77
C GLY A 155 -13.83 1.43 15.54
N PHE A 156 -14.62 2.51 15.38
CA PHE A 156 -15.93 2.65 16.01
C PHE A 156 -17.04 1.79 15.39
N PHE A 157 -16.78 1.13 14.27
CA PHE A 157 -17.76 0.33 13.54
C PHE A 157 -17.49 -1.18 13.60
N VAL A 158 -16.48 -1.61 14.36
CA VAL A 158 -15.96 -3.00 14.35
C VAL A 158 -17.01 -4.01 14.80
N HIS A 159 -17.86 -3.67 15.80
CA HIS A 159 -18.88 -4.58 16.32
C HIS A 159 -20.19 -4.54 15.51
N GLY A 160 -20.16 -5.19 14.34
CA GLY A 160 -21.35 -5.42 13.51
C GLY A 160 -21.79 -4.23 12.65
N GLN A 161 -21.06 -3.11 12.67
CA GLN A 161 -21.41 -1.91 11.91
C GLN A 161 -20.45 -1.60 10.76
N LEU A 162 -19.52 -2.50 10.43
CA LEU A 162 -18.53 -2.29 9.36
C LEU A 162 -19.18 -2.02 7.99
N HIS A 163 -20.41 -2.47 7.74
CA HIS A 163 -21.15 -2.12 6.54
C HIS A 163 -21.34 -0.60 6.38
N LEU A 164 -21.44 0.17 7.47
CA LEU A 164 -21.56 1.63 7.42
C LEU A 164 -20.32 2.29 6.82
N THR A 165 -19.14 1.69 6.98
CA THR A 165 -17.89 2.21 6.40
C THR A 165 -17.94 2.24 4.88
N TYR A 166 -18.61 1.26 4.25
CA TYR A 166 -18.81 1.23 2.80
C TYR A 166 -19.85 2.27 2.35
N TYR A 167 -20.91 2.52 3.11
CA TYR A 167 -21.84 3.63 2.81
C TYR A 167 -21.14 4.99 2.92
N ILE A 168 -20.28 5.18 3.92
CA ILE A 168 -19.45 6.40 4.04
C ILE A 168 -18.54 6.52 2.82
N MET A 169 -17.88 5.43 2.40
CA MET A 169 -17.01 5.41 1.22
C MET A 169 -17.77 5.76 -0.07
N ILE A 170 -18.99 5.28 -0.24
CA ILE A 170 -19.86 5.65 -1.35
C ILE A 170 -20.19 7.16 -1.28
N GLY A 171 -20.58 7.66 -0.11
CA GLY A 171 -20.91 9.07 0.10
C GLY A 171 -19.71 9.99 -0.20
N THR A 172 -18.53 9.67 0.32
CA THR A 172 -17.30 10.43 0.05
C THR A 172 -16.92 10.38 -1.43
N SER A 173 -17.07 9.23 -2.09
CA SER A 173 -16.82 9.08 -3.52
C SER A 173 -17.77 9.94 -4.38
N ILE A 174 -19.02 10.07 -4.00
CA ILE A 174 -19.98 10.99 -4.67
C ILE A 174 -19.51 12.44 -4.53
N VAL A 175 -19.03 12.84 -3.35
CA VAL A 175 -18.46 14.20 -3.16
C VAL A 175 -17.21 14.37 -4.02
N VAL A 176 -16.34 13.36 -4.11
CA VAL A 176 -15.16 13.40 -5.00
C VAL A 176 -15.55 13.57 -6.47
N LEU A 177 -16.60 12.89 -6.94
CA LEU A 177 -17.13 13.10 -8.31
C LEU A 177 -17.53 14.56 -8.52
N PHE A 178 -18.19 15.17 -7.54
CA PHE A 178 -18.55 16.59 -7.61
C PHE A 178 -17.31 17.53 -7.60
N LEU A 179 -16.31 17.26 -6.74
CA LEU A 179 -15.06 18.01 -6.75
C LEU A 179 -14.32 17.88 -8.08
N THR A 180 -14.29 16.65 -8.64
CA THR A 180 -13.70 16.37 -9.95
C THR A 180 -14.42 17.15 -11.07
N TRP A 181 -15.75 17.30 -10.99
CA TRP A 181 -16.49 18.13 -11.93
C TRP A 181 -16.05 19.61 -11.88
N MET A 182 -15.68 20.12 -10.73
CA MET A 182 -15.20 21.48 -10.55
C MET A 182 -13.80 21.73 -11.10
N LEU A 183 -12.97 20.68 -11.29
CA LEU A 183 -11.63 20.79 -11.82
C LEU A 183 -11.62 21.37 -13.25
N LYS A 184 -10.54 22.09 -13.57
CA LYS A 184 -10.23 22.50 -14.95
C LYS A 184 -9.20 21.53 -15.52
N GLU A 185 -9.51 20.91 -16.67
CA GLU A 185 -8.57 20.03 -17.37
C GLU A 185 -7.35 20.84 -17.83
N PRO A 186 -6.10 20.43 -17.52
CA PRO A 186 -4.90 21.05 -18.06
C PRO A 186 -4.82 20.93 -19.57
N SER A 187 -4.40 22.01 -20.23
CA SER A 187 -4.24 22.05 -21.69
C SER A 187 -2.89 21.52 -22.13
N VAL A 188 -1.85 21.71 -21.31
CA VAL A 188 -0.52 21.14 -21.52
C VAL A 188 -0.54 19.75 -20.92
N LYS A 189 -0.55 18.72 -21.77
CA LYS A 189 -0.12 17.39 -21.33
C LYS A 189 1.39 17.46 -21.28
N ALA A 190 1.98 17.21 -20.09
CA ALA A 190 3.42 17.07 -19.96
C ALA A 190 3.94 16.19 -21.09
N GLU A 191 5.11 16.53 -21.67
CA GLU A 191 5.76 15.68 -22.66
C GLU A 191 5.67 14.24 -22.16
N LYS A 192 4.99 13.41 -22.93
CA LYS A 192 4.72 12.03 -22.51
C LYS A 192 6.06 11.39 -22.24
N ALA A 193 6.35 11.16 -20.97
CA ALA A 193 7.46 10.28 -20.61
C ALA A 193 7.28 9.01 -21.46
N GLU A 194 8.33 8.62 -22.19
CA GLU A 194 8.25 7.49 -23.13
C GLU A 194 7.68 6.27 -22.40
N ARG A 195 6.48 5.87 -22.78
CA ARG A 195 5.77 4.85 -22.02
C ARG A 195 6.46 3.52 -22.14
N LEU A 196 6.60 2.92 -21.00
CA LEU A 196 7.14 1.59 -20.87
C LEU A 196 6.12 0.59 -21.41
N THR A 197 6.35 0.10 -22.62
CA THR A 197 5.64 -1.09 -23.09
C THR A 197 6.13 -2.30 -22.31
N MET A 198 5.29 -3.35 -22.16
CA MET A 198 5.72 -4.62 -21.51
C MET A 198 7.05 -5.12 -22.05
N LYS A 199 7.26 -5.01 -23.37
CA LYS A 199 8.52 -5.41 -24.02
C LYS A 199 9.71 -4.58 -23.52
N LYS A 200 9.55 -3.25 -23.37
CA LYS A 200 10.59 -2.36 -22.82
C LYS A 200 10.87 -2.68 -21.34
N ILE A 201 9.83 -2.95 -20.54
CA ILE A 201 9.96 -3.35 -19.13
C ILE A 201 10.75 -4.66 -19.03
N ILE A 202 10.32 -5.71 -19.75
CA ILE A 202 11.00 -7.01 -19.74
C ILE A 202 12.45 -6.88 -20.20
N TRP A 203 12.73 -6.06 -21.20
CA TRP A 203 14.09 -5.83 -21.69
C TRP A 203 14.93 -5.09 -20.66
N ALA A 204 14.44 -4.01 -20.06
CA ALA A 204 15.11 -3.26 -19.01
C ALA A 204 15.38 -4.13 -17.77
N VAL A 205 14.42 -4.98 -17.37
CA VAL A 205 14.59 -5.95 -16.29
C VAL A 205 15.69 -6.95 -16.63
N LYS A 206 15.68 -7.50 -17.84
CA LYS A 206 16.71 -8.47 -18.28
C LYS A 206 18.11 -7.84 -18.31
N GLU A 207 18.21 -6.62 -18.82
CA GLU A 207 19.48 -5.90 -18.87
C GLU A 207 20.02 -5.58 -17.47
N GLU A 208 19.16 -5.04 -16.59
CA GLU A 208 19.56 -4.72 -15.22
C GLU A 208 19.84 -5.98 -14.39
N LEU A 209 19.10 -7.05 -14.60
CA LEU A 209 19.37 -8.36 -13.96
C LEU A 209 20.75 -8.90 -14.37
N GLN A 210 21.17 -8.71 -15.63
CA GLN A 210 22.51 -9.11 -16.10
C GLN A 210 23.60 -8.19 -15.56
N ARG A 211 23.30 -6.88 -15.48
CA ARG A 211 24.24 -5.86 -15.01
C ARG A 211 24.44 -5.89 -13.50
N ASN A 212 23.35 -6.06 -12.74
CA ASN A 212 23.38 -6.00 -11.29
C ASN A 212 22.43 -7.04 -10.65
N PRO A 213 22.77 -8.35 -10.75
CA PRO A 213 21.93 -9.42 -10.21
C PRO A 213 21.71 -9.31 -8.71
N SER A 214 22.66 -8.70 -8.00
CA SER A 214 22.62 -8.51 -6.55
C SER A 214 21.51 -7.56 -6.11
N LEU A 215 21.38 -6.43 -6.82
CA LEU A 215 20.33 -5.45 -6.56
C LEU A 215 18.95 -6.09 -6.79
N PHE A 216 18.83 -6.90 -7.84
CA PHE A 216 17.58 -7.57 -8.16
C PHE A 216 17.19 -8.61 -7.09
N ILE A 217 18.16 -9.40 -6.63
CA ILE A 217 17.95 -10.34 -5.52
C ILE A 217 17.56 -9.58 -4.24
N TRP A 218 18.20 -8.45 -3.96
CA TRP A 218 17.88 -7.61 -2.81
C TRP A 218 16.46 -7.05 -2.91
N MET A 219 16.02 -6.59 -4.08
CA MET A 219 14.64 -6.15 -4.33
C MET A 219 13.63 -7.26 -4.06
N ILE A 220 13.83 -8.46 -4.59
CA ILE A 220 12.93 -9.61 -4.38
C ILE A 220 12.87 -9.99 -2.90
N LEU A 221 14.02 -10.18 -2.26
CA LEU A 221 14.07 -10.61 -0.87
C LEU A 221 13.45 -9.59 0.08
N SER A 222 13.68 -8.29 -0.16
CA SER A 222 13.08 -7.23 0.65
C SER A 222 11.57 -7.22 0.53
N GLN A 223 11.00 -7.49 -0.67
CA GLN A 223 9.55 -7.56 -0.85
C GLN A 223 8.94 -8.80 -0.20
N ILE A 224 9.57 -9.96 -0.32
CA ILE A 224 9.09 -11.19 0.33
C ILE A 224 9.11 -11.02 1.85
N ILE A 225 10.23 -10.58 2.41
CA ILE A 225 10.37 -10.39 3.87
C ILE A 225 9.46 -9.26 4.35
N GLY A 226 9.40 -8.13 3.62
CA GLY A 226 8.50 -7.03 3.93
C GLY A 226 7.03 -7.47 3.96
N THR A 227 6.61 -8.29 2.99
CA THR A 227 5.26 -8.86 2.97
C THR A 227 5.00 -9.76 4.19
N LEU A 228 5.95 -10.63 4.57
CA LEU A 228 5.83 -11.44 5.79
C LEU A 228 5.73 -10.59 7.06
N MET A 229 6.47 -9.48 7.13
CA MET A 229 6.39 -8.52 8.25
C MET A 229 5.04 -7.80 8.32
N CYS A 230 4.37 -7.59 7.18
CA CYS A 230 3.05 -6.95 7.13
C CYS A 230 1.89 -7.90 7.47
N MET A 231 2.08 -9.22 7.44
CA MET A 231 0.98 -10.17 7.62
C MET A 231 0.29 -10.01 8.97
N PHE A 232 1.03 -9.71 10.04
CA PHE A 232 0.43 -9.49 11.35
C PHE A 232 -0.51 -8.28 11.34
N TYR A 233 -0.14 -7.18 10.69
CA TYR A 233 -0.97 -5.97 10.53
C TYR A 233 -2.33 -6.27 9.89
N PHE A 234 -2.37 -7.18 8.93
CA PHE A 234 -3.62 -7.51 8.24
C PHE A 234 -4.52 -8.42 9.09
N TYR A 235 -3.95 -9.45 9.72
CA TYR A 235 -4.76 -10.50 10.34
C TYR A 235 -5.07 -10.28 11.83
N TYR A 236 -4.28 -9.46 12.58
CA TYR A 236 -4.50 -9.26 14.01
C TYR A 236 -5.85 -8.67 14.36
N GLN A 237 -6.47 -7.93 13.44
CA GLN A 237 -7.77 -7.29 13.63
C GLN A 237 -8.86 -8.30 14.01
N ASN A 238 -8.76 -9.53 13.52
CA ASN A 238 -9.69 -10.62 13.83
C ASN A 238 -9.49 -11.18 15.26
N GLN A 239 -8.46 -10.74 15.97
CA GLN A 239 -8.15 -11.17 17.34
C GLN A 239 -8.55 -10.12 18.40
N LEU A 240 -9.28 -9.07 18.01
CA LEU A 240 -9.67 -7.96 18.89
C LEU A 240 -11.16 -7.91 19.28
N PRO A 241 -11.99 -8.97 19.09
CA PRO A 241 -13.44 -8.87 19.32
C PRO A 241 -13.82 -8.58 20.78
N ASP A 242 -12.93 -8.84 21.74
CA ASP A 242 -13.16 -8.59 23.17
C ASP A 242 -12.95 -7.12 23.58
N LEU A 243 -12.36 -6.31 22.69
CA LEU A 243 -12.12 -4.89 22.93
C LEU A 243 -13.34 -4.08 22.53
N LYS A 244 -13.66 -3.02 23.30
CA LYS A 244 -14.68 -2.04 22.91
C LYS A 244 -14.24 -1.23 21.69
N ASP A 245 -15.16 -0.75 20.87
CA ASP A 245 -14.89 0.04 19.65
C ASP A 245 -13.93 1.21 19.91
N TRP A 246 -14.15 1.98 20.97
CA TRP A 246 -13.27 3.10 21.29
C TRP A 246 -11.84 2.66 21.65
N GLN A 247 -11.67 1.46 22.25
CA GLN A 247 -10.33 0.91 22.57
C GLN A 247 -9.60 0.56 21.27
N ILE A 248 -10.29 -0.04 20.30
CA ILE A 248 -9.76 -0.33 18.97
C ILE A 248 -9.32 0.97 18.29
N SER A 249 -10.17 2.00 18.32
CA SER A 249 -9.85 3.32 17.75
C SER A 249 -8.63 3.96 18.42
N VAL A 250 -8.46 3.81 19.73
CA VAL A 250 -7.26 4.28 20.45
C VAL A 250 -6.01 3.51 20.02
N VAL A 251 -6.12 2.19 19.83
CA VAL A 251 -5.00 1.37 19.32
C VAL A 251 -4.59 1.85 17.91
N MET A 252 -5.56 2.14 17.04
CA MET A 252 -5.27 2.69 15.70
C MET A 252 -4.59 4.05 15.78
N LEU A 253 -5.03 4.92 16.70
CA LEU A 253 -4.43 6.23 16.92
C LEU A 253 -2.97 6.10 17.39
N ILE A 254 -2.71 5.23 18.37
CA ILE A 254 -1.35 4.97 18.86
C ILE A 254 -0.48 4.39 17.73
N GLY A 255 -1.00 3.44 16.95
CA GLY A 255 -0.30 2.88 15.79
C GLY A 255 0.08 3.94 14.76
N SER A 256 -0.85 4.84 14.43
CA SER A 256 -0.60 5.96 13.51
C SER A 256 0.46 6.93 14.05
N ALA A 257 0.40 7.27 15.34
CA ALA A 257 1.40 8.14 15.97
C ALA A 257 2.80 7.50 15.98
N LEU A 258 2.89 6.19 16.27
CA LEU A 258 4.14 5.44 16.21
C LEU A 258 4.69 5.34 14.79
N ASN A 259 3.84 5.18 13.77
CA ASN A 259 4.27 5.19 12.38
C ASN A 259 4.87 6.53 11.97
N ILE A 260 4.22 7.64 12.32
CA ILE A 260 4.74 8.99 12.06
C ILE A 260 6.11 9.17 12.74
N LEU A 261 6.23 8.76 14.01
CA LEU A 261 7.49 8.80 14.74
C LEU A 261 8.56 7.92 14.07
N ALA A 262 8.21 6.69 13.66
CA ALA A 262 9.11 5.76 13.00
C ALA A 262 9.65 6.33 11.67
N VAL A 263 8.79 6.92 10.84
CA VAL A 263 9.19 7.59 9.59
C VAL A 263 10.09 8.81 9.86
N TYR A 264 9.79 9.59 10.91
CA TYR A 264 10.68 10.67 11.34
C TYR A 264 12.06 10.15 11.75
N LEU A 265 12.10 9.10 12.59
CA LEU A 265 13.36 8.45 13.00
C LEU A 265 14.10 7.83 11.81
N ALA A 266 13.39 7.30 10.81
CA ALA A 266 13.98 6.78 9.58
C ALA A 266 14.82 7.85 8.88
N SER A 267 14.37 9.11 8.85
CA SER A 267 15.11 10.23 8.26
C SER A 267 16.43 10.54 8.98
N MET A 268 16.52 10.25 10.27
CA MET A 268 17.73 10.43 11.07
C MET A 268 18.66 9.21 10.98
N ILE A 269 18.10 8.02 11.13
CA ILE A 269 18.85 6.75 11.14
C ILE A 269 19.41 6.45 9.75
N GLY A 270 18.66 6.70 8.67
CA GLY A 270 19.07 6.49 7.29
C GLY A 270 20.24 7.38 6.83
N LYS A 271 20.57 8.44 7.59
CA LYS A 271 21.79 9.22 7.37
C LYS A 271 23.05 8.50 7.83
N LYS A 272 22.93 7.56 8.77
CA LYS A 272 24.08 6.85 9.38
C LYS A 272 24.16 5.39 8.94
N TYR A 273 23.02 4.76 8.70
CA TYR A 273 22.92 3.34 8.42
C TYR A 273 22.17 3.08 7.14
N SER A 274 22.71 2.22 6.28
CA SER A 274 22.00 1.72 5.10
C SER A 274 20.94 0.69 5.47
N ALA A 275 19.96 0.49 4.59
CA ALA A 275 18.92 -0.52 4.74
C ALA A 275 19.52 -1.92 4.94
N LEU A 276 20.58 -2.28 4.21
CA LEU A 276 21.26 -3.57 4.33
C LEU A 276 21.81 -3.81 5.75
N LYS A 277 22.35 -2.77 6.41
CA LYS A 277 22.84 -2.88 7.80
C LYS A 277 21.72 -3.01 8.82
N LEU A 278 20.58 -2.36 8.57
CA LEU A 278 19.41 -2.38 9.47
C LEU A 278 18.56 -3.63 9.28
N PHE A 279 18.58 -4.23 8.09
CA PHE A 279 17.77 -5.38 7.73
C PHE A 279 17.75 -6.50 8.78
N PRO A 280 18.89 -7.04 9.24
CA PRO A 280 18.85 -8.14 10.19
C PRO A 280 18.22 -7.72 11.53
N SER A 281 18.53 -6.53 12.03
CA SER A 281 17.97 -6.07 13.30
C SER A 281 16.45 -5.90 13.23
N VAL A 282 15.94 -5.30 12.17
CA VAL A 282 14.51 -5.06 11.98
C VAL A 282 13.77 -6.38 11.82
N VAL A 283 14.27 -7.29 10.99
CA VAL A 283 13.60 -8.58 10.74
C VAL A 283 13.66 -9.49 11.96
N LEU A 284 14.80 -9.56 12.66
CA LEU A 284 14.94 -10.34 13.90
C LEU A 284 14.05 -9.82 15.01
N LEU A 285 13.93 -8.50 15.19
CA LEU A 285 13.02 -7.92 16.18
C LEU A 285 11.55 -8.18 15.84
N THR A 286 11.18 -8.12 14.56
CA THR A 286 9.83 -8.50 14.11
C THR A 286 9.58 -9.99 14.37
N GLY A 287 10.50 -10.87 13.98
CA GLY A 287 10.39 -12.30 14.23
C GLY A 287 10.28 -12.63 15.73
N ALA A 288 11.10 -11.97 16.57
CA ALA A 288 11.03 -12.13 18.02
C ALA A 288 9.68 -11.63 18.58
N SER A 289 9.14 -10.52 18.07
CA SER A 289 7.81 -10.04 18.48
C SER A 289 6.71 -11.04 18.13
N TYR A 290 6.79 -11.74 17.00
CA TYR A 290 5.81 -12.75 16.60
C TYR A 290 5.78 -13.96 17.55
N LEU A 291 6.90 -14.32 18.19
CA LEU A 291 6.92 -15.37 19.19
C LEU A 291 6.07 -15.05 20.42
N LEU A 292 5.82 -13.77 20.69
CA LEU A 292 4.94 -13.34 21.79
C LEU A 292 3.49 -13.80 21.58
N SER A 293 3.09 -14.18 20.36
CA SER A 293 1.77 -14.76 20.08
C SER A 293 1.49 -16.01 20.93
N TYR A 294 2.53 -16.67 21.47
CA TYR A 294 2.39 -17.77 22.43
C TYR A 294 1.49 -17.43 23.62
N PHE A 295 1.44 -16.18 24.05
CA PHE A 295 0.63 -15.77 25.20
C PHE A 295 -0.86 -15.56 24.89
N GLY A 296 -1.26 -15.48 23.62
CA GLY A 296 -2.64 -15.52 23.15
C GLY A 296 -3.58 -14.48 23.75
N THR A 297 -3.11 -13.27 24.06
CA THR A 297 -3.95 -12.24 24.68
C THR A 297 -4.08 -11.00 23.80
N PRO A 298 -5.23 -10.27 23.82
CA PRO A 298 -5.43 -9.06 23.02
C PRO A 298 -4.34 -8.01 23.22
N ILE A 299 -3.85 -7.84 24.48
CA ILE A 299 -2.77 -6.88 24.79
C ILE A 299 -1.48 -7.26 24.07
N ILE A 300 -1.15 -8.54 24.03
CA ILE A 300 0.05 -9.03 23.33
C ILE A 300 -0.10 -8.84 21.83
N TYR A 301 -1.26 -9.12 21.23
CA TYR A 301 -1.48 -8.87 19.81
C TYR A 301 -1.35 -7.39 19.45
N ILE A 302 -1.84 -6.49 20.31
CA ILE A 302 -1.64 -5.04 20.16
C ILE A 302 -0.15 -4.69 20.20
N LEU A 303 0.61 -5.23 21.16
CA LEU A 303 2.05 -4.98 21.27
C LEU A 303 2.81 -5.47 20.02
N ILE A 304 2.51 -6.68 19.55
CA ILE A 304 3.11 -7.22 18.31
C ILE A 304 2.79 -6.33 17.11
N TYR A 305 1.52 -5.91 16.96
CA TYR A 305 1.09 -4.99 15.92
C TYR A 305 1.89 -3.68 15.98
N LEU A 306 1.95 -3.04 17.13
CA LEU A 306 2.64 -1.75 17.27
C LEU A 306 4.14 -1.87 16.98
N ILE A 307 4.79 -2.94 17.43
CA ILE A 307 6.22 -3.18 17.20
C ILE A 307 6.48 -3.48 15.73
N SER A 308 5.79 -4.45 15.14
CA SER A 308 6.05 -4.88 13.75
C SER A 308 5.74 -3.78 12.74
N ASN A 309 4.65 -3.04 12.96
CA ASN A 309 4.23 -1.95 12.10
C ASN A 309 5.21 -0.76 12.19
N ALA A 310 5.65 -0.38 13.39
CA ALA A 310 6.65 0.68 13.58
C ALA A 310 8.02 0.29 12.97
N LEU A 311 8.46 -0.95 13.12
CA LEU A 311 9.70 -1.45 12.52
C LEU A 311 9.65 -1.42 10.98
N TYR A 312 8.52 -1.81 10.41
CA TYR A 312 8.32 -1.72 8.96
C TYR A 312 8.30 -0.26 8.48
N ALA A 313 7.56 0.62 9.16
CA ALA A 313 7.48 2.04 8.85
C ALA A 313 8.83 2.76 8.98
N LEU A 314 9.72 2.29 9.86
CA LEU A 314 11.08 2.78 9.97
C LEU A 314 11.97 2.28 8.84
N PHE A 315 11.84 1.01 8.45
CA PHE A 315 12.72 0.37 7.49
C PHE A 315 12.43 0.81 6.04
N GLN A 316 11.16 0.84 5.65
CA GLN A 316 10.74 1.05 4.27
C GLN A 316 11.29 2.35 3.64
N PRO A 317 11.20 3.53 4.27
CA PRO A 317 11.75 4.76 3.67
C PRO A 317 13.28 4.74 3.50
N ILE A 318 14.00 4.06 4.39
CA ILE A 318 15.45 3.92 4.29
C ILE A 318 15.80 3.01 3.10
N PHE A 319 15.07 1.91 2.96
CA PHE A 319 15.22 0.99 1.83
C PHE A 319 14.94 1.69 0.50
N ASP A 320 13.80 2.40 0.39
CA ASP A 320 13.41 3.12 -0.83
C ASP A 320 14.45 4.16 -1.24
N ASN A 321 15.00 4.90 -0.27
CA ASN A 321 16.06 5.87 -0.53
C ASN A 321 17.37 5.20 -1.01
N ASP A 322 17.75 4.08 -0.41
CA ASP A 322 18.96 3.35 -0.82
C ASP A 322 18.79 2.70 -2.19
N LEU A 323 17.59 2.16 -2.48
CA LEU A 323 17.25 1.63 -3.80
C LEU A 323 17.33 2.71 -4.88
N GLN A 324 16.74 3.88 -4.64
CA GLN A 324 16.77 4.99 -5.59
C GLN A 324 18.18 5.50 -5.89
N LYS A 325 19.10 5.46 -4.92
CA LYS A 325 20.51 5.84 -5.11
C LYS A 325 21.29 4.85 -5.97
N GLN A 326 20.93 3.56 -5.91
CA GLN A 326 21.60 2.49 -6.64
C GLN A 326 21.11 2.36 -8.08
N LEU A 327 19.92 2.86 -8.39
CA LEU A 327 19.32 2.76 -9.72
C LEU A 327 19.78 3.90 -10.63
N PRO A 328 20.31 3.59 -11.85
CA PRO A 328 20.60 4.59 -12.87
C PRO A 328 19.36 5.42 -13.21
N SER A 329 19.55 6.71 -13.49
CA SER A 329 18.45 7.65 -13.78
C SER A 329 17.57 7.20 -14.95
N GLU A 330 18.17 6.59 -15.97
CA GLU A 330 17.53 6.16 -17.21
C GLU A 330 16.49 5.04 -16.99
N VAL A 331 16.76 4.14 -16.05
CA VAL A 331 15.91 2.96 -15.78
C VAL A 331 15.17 3.04 -14.43
N ARG A 332 15.43 4.09 -13.64
CA ARG A 332 14.89 4.21 -12.25
C ARG A 332 13.39 4.05 -12.17
N ALA A 333 12.63 4.77 -12.99
CA ALA A 333 11.17 4.70 -13.00
C ALA A 333 10.68 3.28 -13.32
N THR A 334 11.30 2.63 -14.30
CA THR A 334 10.98 1.24 -14.69
C THR A 334 11.26 0.27 -13.55
N MET A 335 12.42 0.39 -12.92
CA MET A 335 12.82 -0.52 -11.84
C MET A 335 11.97 -0.31 -10.57
N LEU A 336 11.53 0.90 -10.28
CA LEU A 336 10.59 1.17 -9.18
C LEU A 336 9.21 0.56 -9.46
N SER A 337 8.72 0.61 -10.72
CA SER A 337 7.49 -0.10 -11.11
C SER A 337 7.65 -1.61 -10.95
N VAL A 338 8.79 -2.18 -11.38
CA VAL A 338 9.09 -3.61 -11.20
C VAL A 338 9.14 -3.97 -9.72
N TYR A 339 9.74 -3.13 -8.88
CA TYR A 339 9.76 -3.31 -7.43
C TYR A 339 8.36 -3.36 -6.82
N SER A 340 7.47 -2.44 -7.23
CA SER A 340 6.06 -2.45 -6.84
C SER A 340 5.32 -3.71 -7.31
N MET A 341 5.60 -4.18 -8.55
CA MET A 341 5.05 -5.45 -9.06
C MET A 341 5.54 -6.66 -8.25
N MET A 342 6.80 -6.67 -7.78
CA MET A 342 7.32 -7.74 -6.90
C MET A 342 6.56 -7.80 -5.57
N PHE A 343 6.18 -6.64 -5.01
CA PHE A 343 5.31 -6.60 -3.83
C PHE A 343 3.96 -7.28 -4.13
N SER A 344 3.30 -6.89 -5.21
CA SER A 344 2.02 -7.48 -5.60
C SER A 344 2.14 -8.99 -5.82
N LEU A 345 3.21 -9.46 -6.47
CA LEU A 345 3.46 -10.89 -6.64
C LEU A 345 3.66 -11.62 -5.30
N SER A 346 4.35 -10.98 -4.35
CA SER A 346 4.51 -11.52 -3.00
C SER A 346 3.17 -11.63 -2.28
N MET A 347 2.32 -10.60 -2.38
CA MET A 347 0.98 -10.59 -1.79
C MET A 347 0.07 -11.68 -2.37
N ILE A 348 0.13 -11.92 -3.69
CA ILE A 348 -0.66 -12.97 -4.36
C ILE A 348 -0.42 -14.35 -3.74
N VAL A 349 0.79 -14.62 -3.26
CA VAL A 349 1.15 -15.94 -2.70
C VAL A 349 1.09 -15.94 -1.18
N ILE A 350 1.73 -14.98 -0.53
CA ILE A 350 1.93 -14.98 0.93
C ILE A 350 0.61 -14.74 1.67
N PHE A 351 -0.25 -13.86 1.14
CA PHE A 351 -1.50 -13.53 1.82
C PHE A 351 -2.43 -14.75 1.96
N PRO A 352 -2.82 -15.45 0.87
CA PRO A 352 -3.68 -16.64 1.00
C PRO A 352 -3.01 -17.78 1.76
N VAL A 353 -1.70 -17.98 1.60
CA VAL A 353 -0.97 -19.01 2.37
C VAL A 353 -1.03 -18.70 3.86
N THR A 354 -0.84 -17.45 4.27
CA THR A 354 -0.96 -17.04 5.68
C THR A 354 -2.38 -17.25 6.19
N GLY A 355 -3.41 -16.84 5.41
CA GLY A 355 -4.81 -17.08 5.76
C GLY A 355 -5.13 -18.57 5.95
N TRP A 356 -4.65 -19.41 5.04
CA TRP A 356 -4.81 -20.88 5.14
C TRP A 356 -4.10 -21.45 6.38
N LEU A 357 -2.89 -20.99 6.69
CA LEU A 357 -2.16 -21.41 7.89
C LEU A 357 -2.93 -21.04 9.15
N ILE A 358 -3.52 -19.83 9.20
CA ILE A 358 -4.31 -19.38 10.35
C ILE A 358 -5.59 -20.23 10.48
N ASP A 359 -6.29 -20.49 9.38
CA ASP A 359 -7.51 -21.30 9.41
C ASP A 359 -7.24 -22.74 9.86
N TYR A 360 -6.04 -23.30 9.53
CA TYR A 360 -5.71 -24.68 9.82
C TYR A 360 -5.01 -24.89 11.18
N PHE A 361 -4.00 -24.05 11.49
CA PHE A 361 -3.18 -24.19 12.71
C PHE A 361 -3.58 -23.21 13.83
N GLY A 362 -4.43 -22.23 13.52
CA GLY A 362 -4.74 -21.13 14.42
C GLY A 362 -3.77 -19.96 14.29
N PHE A 363 -4.23 -18.80 14.77
CA PHE A 363 -3.51 -17.53 14.66
C PHE A 363 -2.14 -17.58 15.35
N ASP A 364 -2.11 -18.02 16.62
CA ASP A 364 -0.88 -18.00 17.43
C ASP A 364 0.22 -18.86 16.84
N TRP A 365 -0.08 -20.12 16.52
CA TRP A 365 0.89 -21.05 15.95
C TRP A 365 1.41 -20.60 14.59
N THR A 366 0.57 -19.98 13.78
CA THR A 366 0.98 -19.41 12.50
C THR A 366 2.02 -18.32 12.69
N PHE A 367 1.77 -17.36 13.58
CA PHE A 367 2.72 -16.27 13.79
C PHE A 367 3.96 -16.70 14.56
N ILE A 368 3.88 -17.69 15.47
CA ILE A 368 5.06 -18.32 16.07
C ILE A 368 5.92 -18.96 14.96
N ALA A 369 5.32 -19.74 14.07
CA ALA A 369 6.06 -20.37 12.97
C ALA A 369 6.70 -19.34 12.02
N LEU A 370 5.98 -18.27 11.66
CA LEU A 370 6.52 -17.15 10.89
C LEU A 370 7.64 -16.43 11.63
N GLY A 371 7.52 -16.24 12.94
CA GLY A 371 8.56 -15.67 13.79
C GLY A 371 9.83 -16.51 13.77
N ILE A 372 9.71 -17.82 13.98
CA ILE A 372 10.85 -18.76 13.91
C ILE A 372 11.47 -18.73 12.51
N PHE A 373 10.65 -18.75 11.47
CA PHE A 373 11.13 -18.66 10.08
C PHE A 373 11.97 -17.38 9.87
N LEU A 374 11.47 -16.21 10.27
CA LEU A 374 12.19 -14.95 10.16
C LEU A 374 13.51 -14.96 10.95
N LEU A 375 13.52 -15.51 12.17
CA LEU A 375 14.72 -15.61 13.00
C LEU A 375 15.78 -16.53 12.38
N VAL A 376 15.36 -17.67 11.83
CA VAL A 376 16.27 -18.67 11.24
C VAL A 376 16.81 -18.17 9.90
N VAL A 377 15.94 -17.63 9.03
CA VAL A 377 16.33 -17.27 7.66
C VAL A 377 17.17 -15.97 7.60
N THR A 378 16.92 -15.02 8.48
CA THR A 378 17.58 -13.71 8.45
C THR A 378 19.11 -13.76 8.48
N PRO A 379 19.80 -14.54 9.35
CA PRO A 379 21.26 -14.63 9.32
C PRO A 379 21.81 -15.13 8.00
N PHE A 380 21.18 -16.14 7.39
CA PHE A 380 21.59 -16.68 6.10
C PHE A 380 21.40 -15.67 4.96
N LEU A 381 20.26 -14.99 4.93
CA LEU A 381 20.00 -13.94 3.94
C LEU A 381 21.00 -12.80 4.08
N TYR A 382 21.26 -12.35 5.32
CA TYR A 382 22.21 -11.27 5.56
C TYR A 382 23.64 -11.63 5.11
N MET A 383 24.10 -12.85 5.44
CA MET A 383 25.43 -13.32 4.98
C MET A 383 25.51 -13.38 3.45
N GLY A 384 24.47 -13.89 2.79
CA GLY A 384 24.37 -13.92 1.34
C GLY A 384 24.41 -12.53 0.73
N LEU A 385 23.57 -11.61 1.20
CA LEU A 385 23.48 -10.23 0.73
C LEU A 385 24.79 -9.46 0.97
N LYS A 386 25.43 -9.65 2.12
CA LYS A 386 26.74 -9.02 2.43
C LYS A 386 27.83 -9.49 1.48
N LYS A 387 27.91 -10.80 1.20
CA LYS A 387 28.90 -11.35 0.26
C LYS A 387 28.71 -10.79 -1.15
N ILE A 388 27.44 -10.68 -1.57
CA ILE A 388 27.08 -10.12 -2.87
C ILE A 388 27.41 -8.62 -2.94
N SER A 389 27.14 -7.84 -1.89
CA SER A 389 27.48 -6.41 -1.83
C SER A 389 28.98 -6.12 -1.84
N GLN A 390 29.79 -7.00 -1.27
CA GLN A 390 31.25 -6.88 -1.28
C GLN A 390 31.84 -7.15 -2.67
N SER A 391 31.32 -8.16 -3.38
CA SER A 391 31.78 -8.46 -4.74
C SER A 391 31.50 -7.35 -5.76
N LEU A 392 30.55 -6.44 -5.47
CA LEU A 392 30.24 -5.28 -6.31
C LEU A 392 31.11 -4.05 -6.03
N GLN A 393 31.77 -3.99 -4.88
CA GLN A 393 32.72 -2.91 -4.55
C GLN A 393 34.15 -3.21 -5.05
N GLU A 394 34.41 -4.45 -5.47
CA GLU A 394 35.68 -4.92 -5.99
C GLU A 394 35.75 -4.93 -7.53
N VAL A 395 34.65 -4.60 -8.22
CA VAL A 395 34.56 -4.40 -9.67
C VAL A 395 34.37 -2.91 -10.00
#